data_7ed902a10c4a2335553d9f860950a715
#
_entry.id   7ed902a10c4a2335553d9f860950a715
#
_cell.length_a   1.000
_cell.length_b   1.000
_cell.length_c   1.000
_cell.angle_alpha   90.00
_cell.angle_beta   90.00
_cell.angle_gamma   90.00
#
_symmetry.space_group_name_H-M   'P 1'
#
loop_
_entity.id
_entity.type
_entity.pdbx_description
1 polymer ?
#
loop_
_entity_poly.entity_id
_entity_poly.type
_entity_poly.pdbx_seq_one_letter_code
_entity_poly.pdbx_strand_id
1 'polypeptide(L)'
;PHNIHFITSPSERVQLAVIGNRPSYIGFIPNPTEKVQLKAVEKRPECIFLLQKPAEKVQLTAVLKDPRYLSAIREPTEKVQLAAVQKNPECIRHIAEPTEKVQHMAVQRSPDIFRQIRQPEESVRLAAVQAKGEKSGTCPPRPKLYNWRLSETIR
;
A
#
# COMPACT_ATOMS: atom_id res chain seq x y z
N PRO A 1 -0.80 32.03 9.35
CA PRO A 1 -0.62 30.57 9.31
C PRO A 1 0.80 30.09 9.60
N HIS A 2 1.81 31.03 9.61
CA HIS A 2 3.23 30.68 9.82
C HIS A 2 3.59 30.38 11.28
N ASN A 3 2.70 30.58 12.24
CA ASN A 3 3.00 30.57 13.69
C ASN A 3 2.84 29.18 14.35
N ILE A 4 2.53 28.11 13.60
CA ILE A 4 2.36 26.78 14.21
C ILE A 4 3.68 26.23 14.78
N HIS A 5 4.83 26.68 14.28
CA HIS A 5 6.16 26.32 14.79
C HIS A 5 6.42 26.81 16.22
N PHE A 6 5.70 27.83 16.68
CA PHE A 6 5.86 28.40 18.03
C PHE A 6 4.94 27.74 19.06
N ILE A 7 4.01 26.84 18.61
CA ILE A 7 3.11 26.13 19.52
C ILE A 7 3.72 24.75 19.78
N THR A 8 4.27 24.55 20.95
CA THR A 8 4.94 23.31 21.37
C THR A 8 4.03 22.10 21.34
N SER A 9 2.72 22.28 21.54
CA SER A 9 1.72 21.19 21.48
C SER A 9 0.35 21.76 21.03
N PRO A 10 0.14 21.96 19.73
CA PRO A 10 -1.16 22.46 19.26
C PRO A 10 -2.25 21.40 19.47
N SER A 11 -3.42 21.83 19.96
CA SER A 11 -4.58 20.94 20.09
C SER A 11 -4.98 20.34 18.73
N GLU A 12 -5.60 19.15 18.72
CA GLU A 12 -6.06 18.50 17.48
C GLU A 12 -6.94 19.43 16.63
N ARG A 13 -7.78 20.22 17.27
CA ARG A 13 -8.65 21.20 16.58
C ARG A 13 -7.82 22.24 15.80
N VAL A 14 -6.75 22.75 16.40
CA VAL A 14 -5.82 23.69 15.74
C VAL A 14 -5.08 23.00 14.60
N GLN A 15 -4.57 21.78 14.85
CA GLN A 15 -3.90 20.99 13.81
C GLN A 15 -4.83 20.77 12.59
N LEU A 16 -6.09 20.36 12.82
CA LEU A 16 -7.07 20.14 11.77
C LEU A 16 -7.40 21.41 10.98
N ALA A 17 -7.48 22.57 11.66
CA ALA A 17 -7.72 23.86 11.01
C ALA A 17 -6.56 24.25 10.09
N VAL A 18 -5.32 24.06 10.56
CA VAL A 18 -4.11 24.36 9.77
C VAL A 18 -4.02 23.42 8.56
N ILE A 19 -4.18 22.10 8.76
CA ILE A 19 -4.15 21.10 7.69
C ILE A 19 -5.33 21.32 6.71
N GLY A 20 -6.45 21.82 7.21
CA GLY A 20 -7.58 22.20 6.36
C GLY A 20 -7.22 23.21 5.28
N ASN A 21 -6.36 24.16 5.59
CA ASN A 21 -5.90 25.21 4.69
C ASN A 21 -4.61 24.83 3.94
N ARG A 22 -3.65 24.20 4.65
CA ARG A 22 -2.33 23.85 4.11
C ARG A 22 -1.92 22.43 4.53
N PRO A 23 -2.30 21.39 3.77
CA PRO A 23 -2.02 19.99 4.13
C PRO A 23 -0.52 19.67 4.33
N SER A 24 0.36 20.33 3.58
CA SER A 24 1.82 20.13 3.67
C SER A 24 2.43 20.54 5.01
N TYR A 25 1.72 21.30 5.83
CA TYR A 25 2.18 21.63 7.20
C TYR A 25 2.18 20.42 8.14
N ILE A 26 1.64 19.26 7.69
CA ILE A 26 1.70 18.01 8.46
C ILE A 26 3.14 17.63 8.85
N GLY A 27 4.12 17.93 8.00
CA GLY A 27 5.54 17.65 8.26
C GLY A 27 6.12 18.44 9.43
N PHE A 28 5.45 19.51 9.87
CA PHE A 28 5.88 20.37 10.99
C PHE A 28 5.11 20.08 12.27
N ILE A 29 4.13 19.18 12.25
CA ILE A 29 3.35 18.82 13.43
C ILE A 29 4.00 17.61 14.09
N PRO A 30 4.52 17.74 15.33
CA PRO A 30 5.05 16.61 16.05
C PRO A 30 3.92 15.65 16.44
N ASN A 31 4.08 14.35 16.13
CA ASN A 31 3.14 13.28 16.48
C ASN A 31 1.67 13.61 16.11
N PRO A 32 1.36 13.87 14.83
CA PRO A 32 0.00 14.16 14.42
C PRO A 32 -0.92 12.96 14.65
N THR A 33 -2.13 13.20 15.16
CA THR A 33 -3.12 12.13 15.36
C THR A 33 -3.52 11.50 14.01
N GLU A 34 -4.02 10.25 14.02
CA GLU A 34 -4.49 9.57 12.81
C GLU A 34 -5.48 10.44 12.02
N LYS A 35 -6.39 11.12 12.72
CA LYS A 35 -7.39 12.01 12.11
C LYS A 35 -6.75 13.18 11.37
N VAL A 36 -5.69 13.78 11.94
CA VAL A 36 -4.92 14.86 11.30
C VAL A 36 -4.15 14.34 10.09
N GLN A 37 -3.51 13.18 10.22
CA GLN A 37 -2.82 12.50 9.12
C GLN A 37 -3.78 12.19 7.96
N LEU A 38 -4.95 11.60 8.25
CA LEU A 38 -5.98 11.31 7.26
C LEU A 38 -6.41 12.57 6.52
N LYS A 39 -6.73 13.63 7.24
CA LYS A 39 -7.15 14.91 6.65
C LYS A 39 -6.11 15.48 5.69
N ALA A 40 -4.82 15.37 6.04
CA ALA A 40 -3.73 15.81 5.17
C ALA A 40 -3.67 14.98 3.88
N VAL A 41 -3.65 13.64 4.01
CA VAL A 41 -3.53 12.71 2.88
C VAL A 41 -4.79 12.67 2.01
N GLU A 42 -5.98 12.86 2.58
CA GLU A 42 -7.21 13.01 1.81
C GLU A 42 -7.17 14.22 0.88
N LYS A 43 -6.66 15.35 1.37
CA LYS A 43 -6.53 16.58 0.60
C LYS A 43 -5.36 16.55 -0.38
N ARG A 44 -4.20 16.07 0.07
CA ARG A 44 -2.98 15.94 -0.71
C ARG A 44 -2.28 14.63 -0.40
N PRO A 45 -2.41 13.59 -1.24
CA PRO A 45 -1.81 12.29 -1.00
C PRO A 45 -0.29 12.32 -0.84
N GLU A 46 0.37 13.28 -1.46
CA GLU A 46 1.82 13.49 -1.34
C GLU A 46 2.26 13.78 0.12
N CYS A 47 1.33 14.19 0.98
CA CYS A 47 1.62 14.37 2.41
C CYS A 47 2.09 13.08 3.09
N ILE A 48 1.88 11.91 2.48
CA ILE A 48 2.39 10.63 2.99
C ILE A 48 3.92 10.64 3.11
N PHE A 49 4.64 11.33 2.21
CA PHE A 49 6.09 11.46 2.27
C PHE A 49 6.60 12.26 3.48
N LEU A 50 5.74 13.07 4.10
CA LEU A 50 6.07 13.89 5.26
C LEU A 50 5.80 13.18 6.58
N LEU A 51 5.19 11.99 6.55
CA LEU A 51 4.85 11.21 7.72
C LEU A 51 5.91 10.15 8.00
N GLN A 52 6.45 10.13 9.22
CA GLN A 52 7.46 9.13 9.61
C GLN A 52 6.80 7.75 9.88
N LYS A 53 5.67 7.74 10.58
CA LYS A 53 4.92 6.54 10.95
C LYS A 53 3.43 6.76 10.65
N PRO A 54 3.01 6.66 9.38
CA PRO A 54 1.61 6.81 9.04
C PRO A 54 0.79 5.62 9.57
N ALA A 55 -0.38 5.89 10.15
CA ALA A 55 -1.32 4.85 10.57
C ALA A 55 -1.79 4.01 9.35
N GLU A 56 -2.14 2.73 9.54
CA GLU A 56 -2.55 1.83 8.46
C GLU A 56 -3.64 2.43 7.57
N LYS A 57 -4.65 3.04 8.18
CA LYS A 57 -5.74 3.68 7.45
C LYS A 57 -5.25 4.83 6.55
N VAL A 58 -4.25 5.59 7.02
CA VAL A 58 -3.61 6.66 6.24
C VAL A 58 -2.81 6.09 5.07
N GLN A 59 -2.04 5.01 5.32
CA GLN A 59 -1.31 4.28 4.29
C GLN A 59 -2.26 3.79 3.19
N LEU A 60 -3.36 3.11 3.58
CA LEU A 60 -4.38 2.63 2.66
C LEU A 60 -5.00 3.76 1.84
N THR A 61 -5.33 4.88 2.49
CA THR A 61 -5.92 6.05 1.80
C THR A 61 -4.98 6.59 0.72
N ALA A 62 -3.68 6.71 1.02
CA ALA A 62 -2.68 7.13 0.05
C ALA A 62 -2.56 6.16 -1.13
N VAL A 63 -2.34 4.86 -0.83
CA VAL A 63 -2.14 3.81 -1.82
C VAL A 63 -3.38 3.58 -2.70
N LEU A 64 -4.58 3.73 -2.14
CA LEU A 64 -5.82 3.67 -2.91
C LEU A 64 -5.98 4.85 -3.87
N LYS A 65 -5.40 6.00 -3.61
CA LYS A 65 -5.35 7.11 -4.56
C LYS A 65 -4.32 6.86 -5.65
N ASP A 66 -3.08 6.56 -5.26
CA ASP A 66 -2.02 6.18 -6.20
C ASP A 66 -1.12 5.10 -5.57
N PRO A 67 -1.04 3.89 -6.19
CA PRO A 67 -0.22 2.80 -5.68
C PRO A 67 1.27 3.14 -5.55
N ARG A 68 1.76 4.14 -6.30
CA ARG A 68 3.16 4.58 -6.25
C ARG A 68 3.55 5.15 -4.89
N TYR A 69 2.59 5.61 -4.09
CA TYR A 69 2.84 6.07 -2.71
C TYR A 69 3.28 4.94 -1.76
N LEU A 70 3.18 3.67 -2.19
CA LEU A 70 3.77 2.57 -1.43
C LEU A 70 5.28 2.78 -1.19
N SER A 71 5.99 3.39 -2.12
CA SER A 71 7.42 3.68 -2.00
C SER A 71 7.75 4.66 -0.87
N ALA A 72 6.79 5.44 -0.40
CA ALA A 72 6.93 6.37 0.72
C ALA A 72 6.75 5.69 2.10
N ILE A 73 6.25 4.45 2.12
CA ILE A 73 5.90 3.74 3.34
C ILE A 73 7.02 2.74 3.66
N ARG A 74 7.70 2.93 4.80
CA ARG A 74 8.84 2.07 5.19
C ARG A 74 8.40 0.65 5.51
N GLU A 75 7.31 0.51 6.26
CA GLU A 75 6.79 -0.76 6.77
C GLU A 75 5.29 -0.86 6.42
N PRO A 76 4.95 -1.15 5.15
CA PRO A 76 3.57 -1.32 4.76
C PRO A 76 3.01 -2.63 5.32
N THR A 77 1.83 -2.60 5.94
CA THR A 77 1.13 -3.82 6.37
C THR A 77 0.77 -4.69 5.15
N GLU A 78 0.58 -6.01 5.35
CA GLU A 78 0.16 -6.91 4.26
C GLU A 78 -1.06 -6.39 3.51
N LYS A 79 -2.02 -5.83 4.23
CA LYS A 79 -3.23 -5.23 3.66
C LYS A 79 -2.93 -4.05 2.72
N VAL A 80 -1.98 -3.20 3.09
CA VAL A 80 -1.52 -2.07 2.26
C VAL A 80 -0.77 -2.57 1.04
N GLN A 81 0.10 -3.58 1.21
CA GLN A 81 0.83 -4.23 0.12
C GLN A 81 -0.13 -4.84 -0.90
N LEU A 82 -1.13 -5.61 -0.43
CA LEU A 82 -2.15 -6.21 -1.29
C LEU A 82 -2.94 -5.15 -2.05
N ALA A 83 -3.37 -4.08 -1.39
CA ALA A 83 -4.11 -2.99 -2.03
C ALA A 83 -3.29 -2.29 -3.14
N ALA A 84 -1.99 -2.08 -2.90
CA ALA A 84 -1.09 -1.52 -3.90
C ALA A 84 -0.91 -2.45 -5.11
N VAL A 85 -0.55 -3.71 -4.86
CA VAL A 85 -0.27 -4.72 -5.89
C VAL A 85 -1.53 -5.06 -6.68
N GLN A 86 -2.70 -5.07 -6.05
CA GLN A 86 -3.98 -5.25 -6.73
C GLN A 86 -4.25 -4.16 -7.76
N LYS A 87 -3.88 -2.91 -7.47
CA LYS A 87 -4.01 -1.79 -8.41
C LYS A 87 -2.91 -1.77 -9.46
N ASN A 88 -1.67 -1.96 -9.02
CA ASN A 88 -0.51 -2.00 -9.91
C ASN A 88 0.48 -3.07 -9.44
N PRO A 89 0.59 -4.22 -10.15
CA PRO A 89 1.49 -5.31 -9.79
C PRO A 89 2.96 -4.89 -9.68
N GLU A 90 3.37 -3.88 -10.43
CA GLU A 90 4.75 -3.40 -10.41
C GLU A 90 5.18 -2.77 -9.08
N CYS A 91 4.22 -2.43 -8.21
CA CYS A 91 4.51 -1.94 -6.87
C CYS A 91 5.25 -2.97 -6.00
N ILE A 92 5.23 -4.26 -6.36
CA ILE A 92 5.94 -5.31 -5.62
C ILE A 92 7.44 -5.03 -5.51
N ARG A 93 8.04 -4.37 -6.48
CA ARG A 93 9.46 -3.96 -6.45
C ARG A 93 9.82 -3.01 -5.30
N HIS A 94 8.83 -2.33 -4.74
CA HIS A 94 8.99 -1.41 -3.60
C HIS A 94 8.77 -2.08 -2.25
N ILE A 95 8.44 -3.36 -2.24
CA ILE A 95 8.24 -4.16 -1.03
C ILE A 95 9.50 -4.97 -0.79
N ALA A 96 10.15 -4.76 0.36
CA ALA A 96 11.39 -5.46 0.69
C ALA A 96 11.14 -6.97 0.85
N GLU A 97 10.12 -7.33 1.61
CA GLU A 97 9.73 -8.71 1.92
C GLU A 97 8.22 -8.89 1.67
N PRO A 98 7.83 -9.14 0.41
CA PRO A 98 6.43 -9.39 0.10
C PRO A 98 6.02 -10.77 0.61
N THR A 99 4.87 -10.84 1.31
CA THR A 99 4.32 -12.13 1.73
C THR A 99 3.93 -12.99 0.53
N GLU A 100 3.82 -14.32 0.73
CA GLU A 100 3.39 -15.25 -0.31
C GLU A 100 2.10 -14.79 -1.01
N LYS A 101 1.13 -14.30 -0.24
CA LYS A 101 -0.15 -13.79 -0.78
C LYS A 101 0.06 -12.59 -1.70
N VAL A 102 0.94 -11.67 -1.33
CA VAL A 102 1.28 -10.49 -2.14
C VAL A 102 1.97 -10.91 -3.43
N GLN A 103 2.91 -11.86 -3.35
CA GLN A 103 3.59 -12.43 -4.51
C GLN A 103 2.60 -13.10 -5.47
N HIS A 104 1.70 -13.96 -4.95
CA HIS A 104 0.64 -14.60 -5.74
C HIS A 104 -0.26 -13.57 -6.43
N MET A 105 -0.73 -12.56 -5.70
CA MET A 105 -1.55 -11.49 -6.27
C MET A 105 -0.84 -10.79 -7.43
N ALA A 106 0.45 -10.48 -7.28
CA ALA A 106 1.24 -9.82 -8.31
C ALA A 106 1.34 -10.68 -9.57
N VAL A 107 1.69 -11.97 -9.43
CA VAL A 107 1.84 -12.92 -10.54
C VAL A 107 0.52 -13.20 -11.24
N GLN A 108 -0.58 -13.33 -10.50
CA GLN A 108 -1.91 -13.50 -11.09
C GLN A 108 -2.32 -12.29 -11.95
N ARG A 109 -2.01 -11.08 -11.50
CA ARG A 109 -2.31 -9.85 -12.23
C ARG A 109 -1.41 -9.66 -13.44
N SER A 110 -0.13 -9.95 -13.31
CA SER A 110 0.86 -9.85 -14.37
C SER A 110 1.93 -10.94 -14.21
N PRO A 111 1.90 -12.03 -14.99
CA PRO A 111 2.88 -13.11 -14.89
C PRO A 111 4.33 -12.67 -15.12
N ASP A 112 4.54 -11.61 -15.89
CA ASP A 112 5.89 -11.09 -16.18
C ASP A 112 6.55 -10.43 -14.97
N ILE A 113 5.75 -10.04 -13.96
CA ILE A 113 6.24 -9.46 -12.71
C ILE A 113 7.09 -10.43 -11.91
N PHE A 114 6.96 -11.75 -12.16
CA PHE A 114 7.73 -12.79 -11.49
C PHE A 114 9.24 -12.51 -11.50
N ARG A 115 9.76 -11.90 -12.57
CA ARG A 115 11.18 -11.54 -12.72
C ARG A 115 11.64 -10.43 -11.75
N GLN A 116 10.69 -9.71 -11.16
CA GLN A 116 10.96 -8.61 -10.23
C GLN A 116 10.89 -9.06 -8.77
N ILE A 117 10.41 -10.29 -8.51
CA ILE A 117 10.33 -10.85 -7.16
C ILE A 117 11.70 -11.42 -6.81
N ARG A 118 12.35 -10.88 -5.79
CA ARG A 118 13.73 -11.26 -5.40
C ARG A 118 13.84 -12.69 -4.89
N GLN A 119 12.88 -13.11 -4.07
CA GLN A 119 12.83 -14.44 -3.46
C GLN A 119 11.40 -14.99 -3.60
N PRO A 120 11.06 -15.55 -4.80
CA PRO A 120 9.74 -16.09 -5.00
C PRO A 120 9.60 -17.43 -4.28
N GLU A 121 8.50 -17.58 -3.54
CA GLU A 121 8.08 -18.85 -2.94
C GLU A 121 7.84 -19.92 -4.03
N GLU A 122 7.99 -21.19 -3.70
CA GLU A 122 7.84 -22.27 -4.66
C GLU A 122 6.44 -22.30 -5.30
N SER A 123 5.41 -22.09 -4.50
CA SER A 123 4.02 -21.97 -4.95
C SER A 123 3.84 -20.83 -5.97
N VAL A 124 4.53 -19.71 -5.79
CA VAL A 124 4.52 -18.57 -6.72
C VAL A 124 5.24 -18.89 -8.02
N ARG A 125 6.35 -19.65 -7.96
CA ARG A 125 7.06 -20.15 -9.16
C ARG A 125 6.17 -21.02 -10.01
N LEU A 126 5.44 -21.95 -9.38
CA LEU A 126 4.47 -22.83 -10.06
C LEU A 126 3.34 -22.01 -10.69
N ALA A 127 2.78 -21.06 -9.96
CA ALA A 127 1.73 -20.18 -10.47
C ALA A 127 2.19 -19.34 -11.68
N ALA A 128 3.44 -18.85 -11.68
CA ALA A 128 3.99 -18.09 -12.80
C ALA A 128 4.16 -18.94 -14.07
N VAL A 129 4.59 -20.19 -13.94
CA VAL A 129 4.73 -21.13 -15.05
C VAL A 129 3.36 -21.46 -15.66
N GLN A 130 2.37 -21.74 -14.81
CA GLN A 130 1.00 -22.04 -15.23
C GLN A 130 0.35 -20.87 -15.98
N ALA A 131 0.46 -19.65 -15.43
CA ALA A 131 -0.09 -18.45 -16.05
C ALA A 131 0.54 -18.12 -17.42
N LYS A 132 1.79 -18.53 -17.66
CA LYS A 132 2.45 -18.42 -18.98
C LYS A 132 1.98 -19.52 -19.95
N GLY A 133 1.77 -20.74 -19.47
CA GLY A 133 1.27 -21.86 -20.26
C GLY A 133 -0.11 -21.59 -20.83
N GLU A 134 -1.02 -20.98 -20.08
CA GLU A 134 -2.36 -20.63 -20.54
C GLU A 134 -2.35 -19.60 -21.69
N LYS A 135 -1.39 -18.66 -21.69
CA LYS A 135 -1.26 -17.65 -22.78
C LYS A 135 -0.63 -18.24 -24.06
N SER A 136 0.11 -19.34 -23.96
CA SER A 136 0.77 -19.98 -25.12
C SER A 136 -0.02 -21.13 -25.74
N GLY A 137 -1.24 -21.40 -25.27
CA GLY A 137 -2.13 -22.44 -25.86
C GLY A 137 -1.72 -23.88 -25.56
N THR A 138 -0.66 -24.12 -24.78
CA THR A 138 -0.25 -25.43 -24.27
C THR A 138 -0.67 -25.54 -22.80
N CYS A 139 -1.90 -26.03 -22.58
CA CYS A 139 -2.47 -26.15 -21.25
C CYS A 139 -1.95 -27.43 -20.56
N PRO A 140 -1.14 -27.35 -19.47
CA PRO A 140 -1.04 -28.44 -18.54
C PRO A 140 -2.28 -28.48 -17.63
N PRO A 141 -2.68 -29.65 -17.08
CA PRO A 141 -3.91 -29.77 -16.29
C PRO A 141 -3.86 -28.92 -15.05
N ARG A 142 -4.99 -28.22 -14.79
CA ARG A 142 -5.17 -27.35 -13.62
C ARG A 142 -4.94 -28.11 -12.32
N PRO A 143 -3.97 -27.74 -11.46
CA PRO A 143 -3.99 -28.19 -10.09
C PRO A 143 -5.16 -27.51 -9.36
N LYS A 144 -5.76 -28.25 -8.44
CA LYS A 144 -6.93 -27.82 -7.65
C LYS A 144 -6.63 -26.47 -6.99
N LEU A 145 -7.37 -25.45 -7.41
CA LEU A 145 -7.33 -24.10 -6.86
C LEU A 145 -7.53 -24.15 -5.35
N TYR A 146 -6.58 -23.61 -4.60
CA TYR A 146 -6.81 -23.17 -3.23
C TYR A 146 -7.94 -22.13 -3.26
N ASN A 147 -9.09 -22.55 -2.76
CA ASN A 147 -10.31 -21.77 -2.72
C ASN A 147 -10.22 -20.78 -1.54
N TRP A 148 -9.44 -19.69 -1.71
CA TRP A 148 -9.46 -18.59 -0.75
C TRP A 148 -10.63 -17.64 -1.09
N ARG A 149 -11.84 -18.10 -0.82
CA ARG A 149 -12.95 -17.18 -0.64
C ARG A 149 -12.62 -16.36 0.59
N LEU A 150 -12.47 -15.05 0.40
CA LEU A 150 -12.57 -14.08 1.45
C LEU A 150 -13.76 -14.47 2.32
N SER A 151 -13.52 -14.92 3.55
CA SER A 151 -14.53 -14.94 4.56
C SER A 151 -14.90 -13.49 4.85
N GLU A 152 -15.95 -13.03 4.18
CA GLU A 152 -16.70 -11.88 4.62
C GLU A 152 -17.18 -12.17 6.05
N THR A 153 -16.57 -11.52 7.01
CA THR A 153 -17.16 -11.33 8.32
C THR A 153 -16.80 -9.93 8.77
N ILE A 154 -17.51 -8.97 8.20
CA ILE A 154 -17.73 -7.68 8.83
C ILE A 154 -19.16 -7.72 9.36
N ARG A 155 -19.30 -7.90 10.67
CA ARG A 155 -20.43 -7.41 11.44
C ARG A 155 -19.92 -6.43 12.47
#